data_09e6757f45c269d32ebd52684a2b2391
#
_entry.id   09e6757f45c269d32ebd52684a2b2391
#
_cell.length_a   1.000
_cell.length_b   1.000
_cell.length_c   1.000
_cell.angle_alpha   90.00
_cell.angle_beta   90.00
_cell.angle_gamma   90.00
#
_symmetry.space_group_name_H-M   'P 1'
#
loop_
_entity.id
_entity.type
_entity.pdbx_description
1 polymer ?
#
loop_
_entity_poly.entity_id
_entity_poly.type
_entity_poly.pdbx_seq_one_letter_code
_entity_poly.pdbx_strand_id
1 'polypeptide(L)'
;MEYKKDIRTKNLTLRDIHVGDWVQVWSEATERYSPPLKIISICDDGTIYFALSDEERLTPWEEDIKNVDALPITADLLKGFGFDLSEFKEYSSVHYKGTYIGQLRHNDDNGIYYLMVHRGICLFMHELIEYNYKHHLNINFEWKGVKNGN
;
A
#
# COMPACT_ATOMS: atom_id res chain seq x y z
N MET A 1 -23.32 14.62 -17.06
CA MET A 1 -22.52 13.49 -16.63
C MET A 1 -21.53 13.89 -15.56
N GLU A 2 -21.69 13.30 -14.42
CA GLU A 2 -20.81 13.57 -13.30
C GLU A 2 -19.73 12.53 -13.21
N TYR A 3 -18.50 12.98 -13.04
CA TYR A 3 -17.39 12.08 -12.80
C TYR A 3 -16.93 12.23 -11.38
N LYS A 4 -16.73 11.13 -10.74
CA LYS A 4 -16.14 11.15 -9.42
C LYS A 4 -14.65 11.31 -9.57
N LYS A 5 -14.18 12.52 -9.41
CA LYS A 5 -12.76 12.83 -9.57
C LYS A 5 -11.99 12.74 -8.29
N ASP A 6 -12.71 12.82 -7.21
CA ASP A 6 -12.12 12.92 -5.89
C ASP A 6 -12.28 11.65 -5.09
N ILE A 7 -12.25 10.51 -5.74
CA ILE A 7 -12.36 9.25 -5.03
C ILE A 7 -11.03 8.99 -4.35
N ARG A 8 -10.93 9.51 -3.16
CA ARG A 8 -9.78 9.24 -2.34
C ARG A 8 -9.99 7.90 -1.64
N THR A 9 -8.90 7.21 -1.36
CA THR A 9 -8.98 6.01 -0.56
C THR A 9 -9.20 6.44 0.89
N LYS A 10 -8.60 5.82 1.84
CA LYS A 10 -8.77 6.18 3.23
C LYS A 10 -7.71 7.20 3.62
N ASN A 11 -8.14 8.40 4.00
CA ASN A 11 -7.22 9.39 4.55
C ASN A 11 -6.73 8.92 5.92
N LEU A 12 -5.43 8.89 6.10
CA LEU A 12 -4.81 8.40 7.31
C LEU A 12 -4.57 9.55 8.29
N THR A 13 -4.59 9.23 9.57
CA THR A 13 -4.25 10.18 10.63
C THR A 13 -2.92 9.78 11.25
N LEU A 14 -2.39 10.65 12.11
CA LEU A 14 -1.14 10.34 12.79
C LEU A 14 -1.22 9.09 13.66
N ARG A 15 -2.43 8.70 14.06
CA ARG A 15 -2.62 7.48 14.85
C ARG A 15 -2.58 6.21 14.02
N ASP A 16 -2.82 6.34 12.72
CA ASP A 16 -2.90 5.18 11.83
C ASP A 16 -1.56 4.76 11.26
N ILE A 17 -0.55 5.62 11.31
CA ILE A 17 0.68 5.41 10.58
C ILE A 17 1.87 5.15 11.49
N HIS A 18 2.86 4.44 10.93
CA HIS A 18 4.11 4.13 11.60
C HIS A 18 5.26 4.29 10.63
N VAL A 19 6.43 4.59 11.15
CA VAL A 19 7.63 4.58 10.32
C VAL A 19 7.79 3.19 9.72
N GLY A 20 8.03 3.16 8.42
CA GLY A 20 8.11 1.90 7.69
C GLY A 20 6.86 1.54 6.91
N ASP A 21 5.75 2.23 7.16
CA ASP A 21 4.53 2.00 6.40
C ASP A 21 4.67 2.51 4.98
N TRP A 22 3.96 1.85 4.07
CA TRP A 22 3.86 2.29 2.68
C TRP A 22 2.47 2.86 2.45
N VAL A 23 2.43 4.07 1.93
CA VAL A 23 1.19 4.84 1.72
C VAL A 23 1.26 5.54 0.37
N GLN A 24 0.24 6.32 0.05
CA GLN A 24 0.25 7.16 -1.15
C GLN A 24 -0.15 8.58 -0.77
N VAL A 25 0.25 9.53 -1.59
CA VAL A 25 -0.02 10.95 -1.37
C VAL A 25 -0.97 11.45 -2.44
N TRP A 26 -2.02 12.10 -2.01
CA TRP A 26 -3.01 12.69 -2.92
C TRP A 26 -2.57 14.09 -3.31
N SER A 27 -2.63 14.41 -4.59
CA SER A 27 -2.35 15.74 -5.10
C SER A 27 -3.66 16.40 -5.54
N GLU A 28 -4.06 17.45 -4.85
CA GLU A 28 -5.26 18.21 -5.24
C GLU A 28 -5.07 18.85 -6.62
N ALA A 29 -3.86 19.29 -6.91
CA ALA A 29 -3.60 19.99 -8.16
C ALA A 29 -3.80 19.10 -9.38
N THR A 30 -3.38 17.84 -9.29
CA THR A 30 -3.47 16.92 -10.42
C THR A 30 -4.58 15.90 -10.27
N GLU A 31 -5.20 15.83 -9.08
CA GLU A 31 -6.21 14.84 -8.75
C GLU A 31 -5.70 13.43 -9.00
N ARG A 32 -4.48 13.19 -8.56
CA ARG A 32 -3.81 11.89 -8.72
C ARG A 32 -3.04 11.53 -7.47
N TYR A 33 -2.79 10.23 -7.36
CA TYR A 33 -1.96 9.72 -6.29
C TYR A 33 -0.52 9.57 -6.73
N SER A 34 0.38 9.69 -5.78
CA SER A 34 1.78 9.35 -5.98
C SER A 34 1.91 7.82 -6.12
N PRO A 35 3.05 7.34 -6.63
CA PRO A 35 3.41 5.94 -6.44
C PRO A 35 3.51 5.63 -4.95
N PRO A 36 3.58 4.35 -4.57
CA PRO A 36 3.80 4.00 -3.17
C PRO A 36 5.03 4.69 -2.60
N LEU A 37 4.91 5.22 -1.40
CA LEU A 37 5.97 5.92 -0.70
C LEU A 37 6.13 5.34 0.70
N LYS A 38 7.38 5.17 1.12
CA LYS A 38 7.68 4.62 2.44
C LYS A 38 7.92 5.73 3.45
N ILE A 39 7.22 5.68 4.57
CA ILE A 39 7.37 6.67 5.63
C ILE A 39 8.68 6.43 6.37
N ILE A 40 9.49 7.46 6.50
CA ILE A 40 10.75 7.39 7.25
C ILE A 40 10.74 8.26 8.50
N SER A 41 9.85 9.25 8.57
CA SER A 41 9.78 10.11 9.76
C SER A 41 8.39 10.72 9.88
N ILE A 42 7.91 10.82 11.10
CA ILE A 42 6.59 11.38 11.43
C ILE A 42 6.79 12.47 12.47
N CYS A 43 6.32 13.67 12.14
CA CYS A 43 6.45 14.81 13.04
C CYS A 43 5.12 15.13 13.72
N ASP A 44 5.19 15.64 14.93
CA ASP A 44 4.00 15.97 15.73
C ASP A 44 3.07 16.95 15.07
N ASP A 45 3.61 17.83 14.23
CA ASP A 45 2.83 18.86 13.55
C ASP A 45 2.11 18.35 12.32
N GLY A 46 2.23 17.06 12.01
CA GLY A 46 1.57 16.47 10.86
C GLY A 46 2.42 16.40 9.61
N THR A 47 3.69 16.76 9.70
CA THR A 47 4.61 16.63 8.56
C THR A 47 5.15 15.20 8.49
N ILE A 48 5.05 14.62 7.30
CA ILE A 48 5.48 13.24 7.06
C ILE A 48 6.60 13.27 6.03
N TYR A 49 7.67 12.55 6.32
CA TYR A 49 8.81 12.44 5.40
C TYR A 49 8.88 11.04 4.81
N PHE A 50 9.17 10.96 3.52
CA PHE A 50 9.21 9.70 2.78
C PHE A 50 10.59 9.40 2.24
N ALA A 51 10.89 8.11 2.15
CA ALA A 51 12.14 7.65 1.55
C ALA A 51 12.15 8.02 0.07
N LEU A 52 13.33 8.34 -0.42
CA LEU A 52 13.51 8.65 -1.84
C LEU A 52 13.54 7.35 -2.63
N SER A 53 12.80 7.34 -3.74
CA SER A 53 12.87 6.24 -4.69
C SER A 53 13.88 6.52 -5.79
N ASP A 54 14.35 7.76 -5.84
CA ASP A 54 15.28 8.22 -6.87
C ASP A 54 16.58 8.61 -6.20
N GLU A 55 17.65 7.91 -6.52
CA GLU A 55 18.95 8.15 -5.90
C GLU A 55 19.52 9.53 -6.18
N GLU A 56 19.00 10.20 -7.20
CA GLU A 56 19.47 11.55 -7.52
C GLU A 56 18.91 12.60 -6.59
N ARG A 57 17.89 12.29 -5.84
CA ARG A 57 17.29 13.25 -4.92
C ARG A 57 18.04 13.20 -3.59
N LEU A 58 18.43 14.37 -3.14
CA LEU A 58 19.20 14.50 -1.92
C LEU A 58 18.37 14.82 -0.68
N THR A 59 17.12 15.25 -0.89
CA THR A 59 16.25 15.60 0.22
C THR A 59 15.01 14.71 0.24
N PRO A 60 14.59 14.29 1.42
CA PRO A 60 13.36 13.49 1.51
C PRO A 60 12.16 14.27 0.99
N TRP A 61 11.20 13.53 0.49
CA TRP A 61 9.92 14.11 0.11
C TRP A 61 9.13 14.33 1.39
N GLU A 62 8.54 15.53 1.55
CA GLU A 62 7.71 15.79 2.72
C GLU A 62 6.29 16.17 2.31
N GLU A 63 5.34 15.81 3.15
CA GLU A 63 3.93 16.09 2.94
C GLU A 63 3.21 16.31 4.26
N ASP A 64 2.06 16.97 4.16
CA ASP A 64 1.18 17.11 5.31
C ASP A 64 0.31 15.85 5.41
N ILE A 65 0.07 15.39 6.64
CA ILE A 65 -0.73 14.19 6.88
C ILE A 65 -2.11 14.24 6.20
N LYS A 66 -2.66 15.42 5.99
CA LYS A 66 -3.96 15.55 5.34
C LYS A 66 -3.98 15.00 3.92
N ASN A 67 -2.82 14.91 3.29
CA ASN A 67 -2.68 14.39 1.93
C ASN A 67 -2.24 12.94 1.88
N VAL A 68 -2.05 12.32 3.03
CA VAL A 68 -1.55 10.93 3.10
C VAL A 68 -2.72 9.97 3.20
N ASP A 69 -2.83 9.09 2.22
CA ASP A 69 -3.91 8.13 2.13
C ASP A 69 -3.39 6.69 2.12
N ALA A 70 -4.23 5.78 2.55
CA ALA A 70 -3.89 4.37 2.57
C ALA A 70 -3.76 3.81 1.15
N LEU A 71 -2.85 2.85 0.98
CA LEU A 71 -2.70 2.13 -0.28
C LEU A 71 -3.64 0.93 -0.27
N PRO A 72 -4.63 0.88 -1.16
CA PRO A 72 -5.50 -0.30 -1.24
C PRO A 72 -4.72 -1.49 -1.78
N ILE A 73 -4.97 -2.66 -1.22
CA ILE A 73 -4.31 -3.87 -1.69
C ILE A 73 -4.96 -4.30 -3.02
N THR A 74 -4.12 -4.52 -4.03
CA THR A 74 -4.54 -5.06 -5.32
C THR A 74 -3.51 -6.08 -5.77
N ALA A 75 -3.85 -6.84 -6.81
CA ALA A 75 -2.91 -7.82 -7.35
C ALA A 75 -1.62 -7.14 -7.82
N ASP A 76 -1.76 -6.04 -8.56
CA ASP A 76 -0.60 -5.33 -9.09
C ASP A 76 0.27 -4.75 -7.99
N LEU A 77 -0.36 -4.22 -6.95
CA LEU A 77 0.38 -3.67 -5.83
C LEU A 77 1.20 -4.76 -5.14
N LEU A 78 0.58 -5.90 -4.87
CA LEU A 78 1.29 -7.00 -4.23
C LEU A 78 2.45 -7.49 -5.07
N LYS A 79 2.25 -7.61 -6.38
CA LYS A 79 3.33 -8.01 -7.28
C LYS A 79 4.48 -6.99 -7.26
N GLY A 80 4.14 -5.70 -7.20
CA GLY A 80 5.14 -4.64 -7.13
C GLY A 80 5.97 -4.68 -5.86
N PHE A 81 5.43 -5.28 -4.80
CA PHE A 81 6.15 -5.49 -3.54
C PHE A 81 6.85 -6.85 -3.47
N GLY A 82 6.83 -7.60 -4.56
CA GLY A 82 7.56 -8.85 -4.62
C GLY A 82 6.79 -10.08 -4.23
N PHE A 83 5.48 -9.98 -4.11
CA PHE A 83 4.64 -11.14 -3.83
C PHE A 83 4.35 -11.92 -5.11
N ASP A 84 4.21 -13.23 -4.96
CA ASP A 84 3.84 -14.11 -6.06
C ASP A 84 2.38 -14.50 -5.91
N LEU A 85 1.63 -14.36 -6.99
CA LEU A 85 0.22 -14.69 -7.00
C LEU A 85 -0.07 -15.83 -7.96
N SER A 86 -0.80 -16.83 -7.47
CA SER A 86 -1.29 -17.94 -8.30
C SER A 86 -2.80 -17.80 -8.40
N GLU A 87 -3.31 -17.61 -9.60
CA GLU A 87 -4.72 -17.35 -9.82
C GLU A 87 -5.56 -18.62 -9.82
N PHE A 88 -6.67 -18.56 -9.10
CA PHE A 88 -7.69 -19.59 -9.10
C PHE A 88 -9.01 -18.94 -9.48
N LYS A 89 -10.06 -19.74 -9.59
CA LYS A 89 -11.33 -19.24 -10.08
C LYS A 89 -11.90 -18.10 -9.23
N GLU A 90 -11.80 -18.21 -7.92
CA GLU A 90 -12.45 -17.25 -7.03
C GLU A 90 -11.48 -16.42 -6.19
N TYR A 91 -10.19 -16.70 -6.31
CA TYR A 91 -9.19 -15.99 -5.50
C TYR A 91 -7.81 -16.18 -6.11
N SER A 92 -6.86 -15.41 -5.59
CA SER A 92 -5.45 -15.62 -5.92
C SER A 92 -4.73 -16.03 -4.64
N SER A 93 -3.91 -17.06 -4.75
CA SER A 93 -3.08 -17.49 -3.63
C SER A 93 -1.84 -16.60 -3.59
N VAL A 94 -1.55 -16.03 -2.43
CA VAL A 94 -0.47 -15.06 -2.28
C VAL A 94 0.68 -15.66 -1.50
N HIS A 95 1.87 -15.61 -2.08
CA HIS A 95 3.09 -16.12 -1.47
C HIS A 95 4.16 -15.06 -1.47
N TYR A 96 5.04 -15.11 -0.49
CA TYR A 96 6.22 -14.26 -0.45
C TYR A 96 7.44 -15.15 -0.28
N LYS A 97 8.30 -15.17 -1.32
CA LYS A 97 9.51 -16.01 -1.34
C LYS A 97 9.20 -17.45 -0.92
N GLY A 98 8.14 -17.98 -1.49
CA GLY A 98 7.74 -19.37 -1.25
C GLY A 98 6.87 -19.61 -0.04
N THR A 99 6.69 -18.61 0.82
CA THR A 99 5.86 -18.75 2.01
C THR A 99 4.44 -18.28 1.73
N TYR A 100 3.47 -19.10 2.01
CA TYR A 100 2.06 -18.75 1.85
C TYR A 100 1.66 -17.65 2.82
N ILE A 101 1.03 -16.61 2.29
CA ILE A 101 0.60 -15.46 3.09
C ILE A 101 -0.91 -15.44 3.26
N GLY A 102 -1.66 -15.64 2.18
CA GLY A 102 -3.11 -15.57 2.24
C GLY A 102 -3.75 -15.67 0.88
N GLN A 103 -5.01 -15.27 0.82
CA GLN A 103 -5.80 -15.28 -0.41
C GLN A 103 -6.28 -13.88 -0.74
N LEU A 104 -5.96 -13.44 -1.93
CA LEU A 104 -6.49 -12.17 -2.43
C LEU A 104 -7.84 -12.45 -3.09
N ARG A 105 -8.86 -11.78 -2.61
CA ARG A 105 -10.23 -11.94 -3.09
C ARG A 105 -10.78 -10.59 -3.53
N HIS A 106 -11.82 -10.65 -4.32
CA HIS A 106 -12.46 -9.47 -4.88
C HIS A 106 -13.94 -9.51 -4.54
N ASN A 107 -14.43 -8.43 -3.95
CA ASN A 107 -15.85 -8.31 -3.65
C ASN A 107 -16.55 -7.77 -4.89
N ASP A 108 -17.38 -8.59 -5.53
CA ASP A 108 -18.05 -8.20 -6.78
C ASP A 108 -19.07 -7.08 -6.60
N ASP A 109 -19.62 -6.93 -5.40
CA ASP A 109 -20.65 -5.92 -5.16
C ASP A 109 -20.07 -4.51 -5.13
N ASN A 110 -18.87 -4.33 -4.60
CA ASN A 110 -18.29 -2.99 -4.48
C ASN A 110 -16.93 -2.84 -5.19
N GLY A 111 -16.45 -3.89 -5.83
CA GLY A 111 -15.19 -3.84 -6.57
C GLY A 111 -13.93 -3.75 -5.73
N ILE A 112 -14.04 -4.01 -4.45
CA ILE A 112 -12.91 -3.87 -3.53
C ILE A 112 -12.17 -5.19 -3.38
N TYR A 113 -10.84 -5.14 -3.49
CA TYR A 113 -9.99 -6.28 -3.18
C TYR A 113 -9.72 -6.34 -1.69
N TYR A 114 -9.55 -7.55 -1.19
CA TYR A 114 -9.15 -7.73 0.19
C TYR A 114 -8.27 -8.99 0.30
N LEU A 115 -7.32 -8.94 1.22
CA LEU A 115 -6.41 -10.06 1.45
C LEU A 115 -6.83 -10.76 2.73
N MET A 116 -7.24 -12.02 2.59
CA MET A 116 -7.56 -12.85 3.74
C MET A 116 -6.29 -13.50 4.24
N VAL A 117 -5.91 -13.19 5.47
CA VAL A 117 -4.76 -13.79 6.12
C VAL A 117 -5.25 -14.70 7.23
N HIS A 118 -4.33 -15.40 7.89
CA HIS A 118 -4.71 -16.43 8.86
C HIS A 118 -5.70 -15.93 9.92
N ARG A 119 -5.52 -14.74 10.42
CA ARG A 119 -6.38 -14.23 11.49
C ARG A 119 -7.00 -12.88 11.19
N GLY A 120 -7.32 -12.64 9.95
CA GLY A 120 -7.94 -11.37 9.63
C GLY A 120 -8.01 -11.06 8.16
N ILE A 121 -8.39 -9.83 7.91
CA ILE A 121 -8.54 -9.32 6.56
C ILE A 121 -7.77 -8.01 6.48
N CYS A 122 -6.97 -7.86 5.43
CA CYS A 122 -6.26 -6.61 5.16
C CYS A 122 -6.83 -5.97 3.91
N LEU A 123 -7.25 -4.72 4.03
CA LEU A 123 -7.73 -3.92 2.91
C LEU A 123 -6.65 -3.01 2.37
N PHE A 124 -5.72 -2.61 3.23
CA PHE A 124 -4.68 -1.63 2.89
C PHE A 124 -3.31 -2.14 3.26
N MET A 125 -2.30 -1.62 2.56
CA MET A 125 -0.92 -2.09 2.78
C MET A 125 -0.43 -1.87 4.20
N HIS A 126 -0.80 -0.75 4.84
CA HIS A 126 -0.32 -0.52 6.21
C HIS A 126 -0.86 -1.58 7.18
N GLU A 127 -2.03 -2.16 6.88
CA GLU A 127 -2.57 -3.25 7.69
C GLU A 127 -1.76 -4.53 7.51
N LEU A 128 -1.36 -4.82 6.28
CA LEU A 128 -0.53 -5.98 6.00
C LEU A 128 0.85 -5.83 6.63
N ILE A 129 1.40 -4.63 6.62
CA ILE A 129 2.69 -4.35 7.24
C ILE A 129 2.61 -4.58 8.75
N GLU A 130 1.52 -4.13 9.38
CA GLU A 130 1.31 -4.37 10.80
C GLU A 130 1.15 -5.86 11.10
N TYR A 131 0.42 -6.57 10.24
CA TYR A 131 0.24 -8.01 10.37
C TYR A 131 1.59 -8.73 10.29
N ASN A 132 2.43 -8.33 9.34
CA ASN A 132 3.78 -8.88 9.21
C ASN A 132 4.59 -8.70 10.49
N TYR A 133 4.52 -7.50 11.05
CA TYR A 133 5.26 -7.18 12.26
C TYR A 133 4.77 -8.02 13.45
N LYS A 134 3.46 -8.12 13.62
CA LYS A 134 2.87 -8.86 14.73
C LYS A 134 3.13 -10.37 14.65
N HIS A 135 3.17 -10.92 13.46
CA HIS A 135 3.27 -12.37 13.27
C HIS A 135 4.63 -12.82 12.78
N HIS A 136 5.60 -11.92 12.72
CA HIS A 136 7.00 -12.21 12.38
C HIS A 136 7.15 -12.99 11.08
N LEU A 137 6.49 -12.51 10.02
CA LEU A 137 6.50 -13.20 8.73
C LEU A 137 7.77 -12.97 7.92
N ASN A 138 8.61 -12.03 8.35
CA ASN A 138 9.87 -11.70 7.69
C ASN A 138 9.71 -11.21 6.25
N ILE A 139 8.63 -10.48 6.00
CA ILE A 139 8.43 -9.85 4.71
C ILE A 139 9.18 -8.51 4.72
N ASN A 140 10.01 -8.32 3.70
CA ASN A 140 10.69 -7.05 3.52
C ASN A 140 9.95 -6.27 2.44
N PHE A 141 9.14 -5.30 2.86
CA PHE A 141 8.35 -4.50 1.92
C PHE A 141 9.25 -3.51 1.21
N GLU A 142 9.40 -3.71 -0.09
CA GLU A 142 10.20 -2.85 -0.93
C GLU A 142 9.50 -2.71 -2.27
N TRP A 143 9.13 -1.49 -2.61
CA TRP A 143 8.38 -1.24 -3.85
C TRP A 143 9.33 -1.26 -5.04
N LYS A 144 9.10 -2.17 -5.96
CA LYS A 144 9.91 -2.30 -7.17
C LYS A 144 9.14 -1.92 -8.42
N GLY A 145 7.88 -1.56 -8.24
CA GLY A 145 7.03 -1.20 -9.35
C GLY A 145 6.47 -2.40 -10.08
N VAL A 146 5.52 -2.13 -10.97
CA VAL A 146 4.87 -3.16 -11.77
C VAL A 146 5.62 -3.28 -13.08
N LYS A 147 6.02 -4.50 -13.41
CA LYS A 147 6.68 -4.74 -14.70
C LYS A 147 5.63 -4.90 -15.78
N ASN A 148 5.66 -4.01 -16.74
CA ASN A 148 4.69 -4.02 -17.83
C ASN A 148 5.18 -4.89 -18.97
N GLY A 149 4.70 -6.14 -18.97
CA GLY A 149 4.92 -7.01 -20.10
C GLY A 149 6.36 -7.40 -20.36
N ASN A 150 7.19 -7.28 -19.40
CA ASN A 150 8.60 -7.66 -19.56
C ASN A 150 8.95 -8.80 -18.65
#